data_fbddf5c35e5b9d9b480fb6b34b25631d
#
_entry.id   fbddf5c35e5b9d9b480fb6b34b25631d
#
_cell.length_a   1.000
_cell.length_b   1.000
_cell.length_c   1.000
_cell.angle_alpha   90.00
_cell.angle_beta   90.00
_cell.angle_gamma   90.00
#
_symmetry.space_group_name_H-M   'P 1'
#
loop_
_entity.id
_entity.type
_entity.pdbx_description
1 polymer ?
#
loop_
_entity_poly.entity_id
_entity_poly.type
_entity_poly.pdbx_seq_one_letter_code
_entity_poly.pdbx_strand_id
1 'polypeptide(L)'
;MKRNLPLLWAAIVALSGCVTETTIIGKNSVQQENSIDNAAAAKTRIQLGMGYLNKGQMAPAKYNFEKAIELAPNNADAYLAMAYYYQGVGDKASAQKTYEKLLSGHGNNPDVLNNYGAFLCRNRNYSEADEMFMRAVVQPHYLKMDDSYENAGVCALQAGKKEKALEYYRLALGYNPHKVRLLLDLAEMALNANNPTEAESWLNTYRKKANDTPQSLWLSVRTAQAQGRIADSHIFGQTLVQQFPSSIQAKRYQNNDY
;
A
#
# COMPACT_ATOMS: atom_id res chain seq x y z
N MET A 1 -9.54 -51.33 84.55
CA MET A 1 -8.17 -50.88 84.12
C MET A 1 -8.37 -49.72 83.12
N LYS A 2 -8.08 -48.49 83.57
CA LYS A 2 -8.28 -47.26 82.78
C LYS A 2 -6.96 -46.98 82.06
N ARG A 3 -6.98 -46.76 80.72
CA ARG A 3 -5.88 -46.24 79.94
C ARG A 3 -6.28 -44.93 79.32
N ASN A 4 -5.67 -43.87 79.81
CA ASN A 4 -5.81 -42.50 79.33
C ASN A 4 -5.04 -42.37 78.00
N LEU A 5 -5.65 -41.77 77.01
CA LEU A 5 -5.07 -41.37 75.76
C LEU A 5 -4.94 -39.85 75.74
N PRO A 6 -3.76 -39.26 75.54
CA PRO A 6 -3.64 -37.83 75.50
C PRO A 6 -4.02 -37.28 74.10
N LEU A 7 -4.88 -36.23 74.09
CA LEU A 7 -5.19 -35.43 72.93
C LEU A 7 -3.94 -34.60 72.54
N LEU A 8 -3.44 -34.81 71.34
CA LEU A 8 -2.49 -33.90 70.68
C LEU A 8 -3.27 -32.76 70.02
N TRP A 9 -3.11 -31.56 70.52
CA TRP A 9 -3.53 -30.33 69.90
C TRP A 9 -2.50 -29.95 68.83
N ALA A 10 -2.85 -30.05 67.55
CA ALA A 10 -2.08 -29.48 66.44
C ALA A 10 -2.47 -28.00 66.29
N ALA A 11 -1.56 -27.12 66.67
CA ALA A 11 -1.68 -25.70 66.42
C ALA A 11 -1.36 -25.41 64.92
N ILE A 12 -2.38 -25.08 64.14
CA ILE A 12 -2.25 -24.56 62.76
C ILE A 12 -1.88 -23.08 62.91
N VAL A 13 -0.58 -22.77 62.67
CA VAL A 13 -0.11 -21.38 62.51
C VAL A 13 -0.46 -20.94 61.07
N ALA A 14 -1.51 -20.16 60.94
CA ALA A 14 -1.81 -19.47 59.69
C ALA A 14 -0.84 -18.28 59.51
N LEU A 15 0.16 -18.47 58.70
CA LEU A 15 1.02 -17.39 58.19
C LEU A 15 0.22 -16.59 57.14
N SER A 16 -0.50 -15.57 57.58
CA SER A 16 -1.03 -14.53 56.68
C SER A 16 0.11 -13.59 56.33
N GLY A 17 0.83 -13.95 55.27
CA GLY A 17 1.77 -13.02 54.62
C GLY A 17 0.98 -11.98 53.84
N CYS A 18 0.77 -10.80 54.40
CA CYS A 18 0.38 -9.62 53.62
C CYS A 18 1.61 -9.24 52.77
N VAL A 19 1.56 -9.63 51.50
CA VAL A 19 2.44 -9.01 50.47
C VAL A 19 1.81 -7.66 50.14
N THR A 20 2.30 -6.61 50.78
CA THR A 20 2.03 -5.24 50.34
C THR A 20 2.99 -4.95 49.20
N GLU A 21 2.55 -5.24 48.00
CA GLU A 21 3.20 -4.72 46.80
C GLU A 21 2.88 -3.22 46.71
N THR A 22 3.77 -2.39 47.24
CA THR A 22 3.72 -0.94 47.02
C THR A 22 4.28 -0.66 45.63
N THR A 23 3.47 -0.81 44.61
CA THR A 23 3.78 -0.27 43.30
C THR A 23 3.68 1.25 43.37
N ILE A 24 4.83 1.91 43.54
CA ILE A 24 4.95 3.37 43.34
C ILE A 24 4.86 3.59 41.81
N ILE A 25 3.66 3.53 41.27
CA ILE A 25 3.41 3.94 39.89
C ILE A 25 3.37 5.46 39.94
N GLY A 26 4.47 6.11 39.58
CA GLY A 26 4.49 7.55 39.36
C GLY A 26 3.44 7.92 38.31
N LYS A 27 2.80 9.09 38.45
CA LYS A 27 1.79 9.60 37.49
C LYS A 27 2.19 9.45 36.02
N ASN A 28 3.50 9.52 35.74
CA ASN A 28 4.07 9.38 34.39
C ASN A 28 3.99 7.94 33.83
N SER A 29 4.13 6.90 34.68
CA SER A 29 4.05 5.52 34.21
C SER A 29 2.63 5.10 33.83
N VAL A 30 1.63 5.54 34.59
CA VAL A 30 0.21 5.28 34.29
C VAL A 30 -0.21 6.00 33.01
N GLN A 31 0.25 7.22 32.76
CA GLN A 31 -0.03 7.93 31.52
C GLN A 31 0.64 7.26 30.32
N GLN A 32 1.86 6.76 30.48
CA GLN A 32 2.58 6.08 29.40
C GLN A 32 1.95 4.72 29.07
N GLU A 33 1.54 3.93 30.06
CA GLU A 33 0.87 2.66 29.87
C GLU A 33 -0.49 2.83 29.18
N ASN A 34 -1.31 3.80 29.61
CA ASN A 34 -2.57 4.13 28.97
C ASN A 34 -2.39 4.65 27.52
N SER A 35 -1.31 5.39 27.26
CA SER A 35 -1.03 5.89 25.91
C SER A 35 -0.59 4.79 24.95
N ILE A 36 0.17 3.81 25.42
CA ILE A 36 0.57 2.62 24.64
C ILE A 36 -0.65 1.77 24.33
N ASP A 37 -1.53 1.56 25.29
CA ASP A 37 -2.79 0.80 25.09
C ASP A 37 -3.71 1.52 24.09
N ASN A 38 -3.87 2.83 24.20
CA ASN A 38 -4.65 3.63 23.26
C ASN A 38 -4.09 3.59 21.84
N ALA A 39 -2.77 3.60 21.66
CA ALA A 39 -2.16 3.50 20.34
C ALA A 39 -2.39 2.12 19.70
N ALA A 40 -2.25 1.06 20.50
CA ALA A 40 -2.54 -0.30 20.05
C ALA A 40 -4.03 -0.50 19.72
N ALA A 41 -4.92 0.04 20.56
CA ALA A 41 -6.35 0.04 20.31
C ALA A 41 -6.72 0.82 19.04
N ALA A 42 -6.12 1.99 18.81
CA ALA A 42 -6.31 2.77 17.58
C ALA A 42 -5.88 1.99 16.33
N LYS A 43 -4.73 1.33 16.38
CA LYS A 43 -4.26 0.47 15.28
C LYS A 43 -5.25 -0.65 14.97
N THR A 44 -5.79 -1.31 16.00
CA THR A 44 -6.82 -2.35 15.84
C THR A 44 -8.09 -1.77 15.20
N ARG A 45 -8.52 -0.57 15.63
CA ARG A 45 -9.67 0.12 15.01
C ARG A 45 -9.42 0.47 13.54
N ILE A 46 -8.23 0.92 13.17
CA ILE A 46 -7.86 1.16 11.76
C ILE A 46 -8.00 -0.14 10.95
N GLN A 47 -7.45 -1.24 11.44
CA GLN A 47 -7.51 -2.53 10.75
C GLN A 47 -8.95 -3.03 10.57
N LEU A 48 -9.79 -2.92 11.61
CA LEU A 48 -11.21 -3.26 11.53
C LEU A 48 -11.95 -2.37 10.53
N GLY A 49 -11.72 -1.06 10.58
CA GLY A 49 -12.29 -0.10 9.64
C GLY A 49 -11.92 -0.40 8.18
N MET A 50 -10.65 -0.71 7.92
CA MET A 50 -10.18 -1.13 6.59
C MET A 50 -10.84 -2.44 6.14
N GLY A 51 -10.99 -3.42 7.05
CA GLY A 51 -11.69 -4.67 6.77
C GLY A 51 -13.16 -4.46 6.38
N TYR A 52 -13.87 -3.55 7.04
CA TYR A 52 -15.24 -3.16 6.68
C TYR A 52 -15.29 -2.41 5.34
N LEU A 53 -14.37 -1.49 5.12
CA LEU A 53 -14.29 -0.72 3.88
C LEU A 53 -14.09 -1.62 2.65
N ASN A 54 -13.19 -2.60 2.76
CA ASN A 54 -12.94 -3.58 1.70
C ASN A 54 -14.17 -4.46 1.38
N LYS A 55 -15.09 -4.61 2.34
CA LYS A 55 -16.38 -5.30 2.15
C LYS A 55 -17.50 -4.36 1.69
N GLY A 56 -17.21 -3.10 1.39
CA GLY A 56 -18.21 -2.10 1.03
C GLY A 56 -19.11 -1.63 2.19
N GLN A 57 -18.75 -1.97 3.42
CA GLN A 57 -19.54 -1.64 4.62
C GLN A 57 -19.10 -0.26 5.16
N MET A 58 -19.62 0.80 4.57
CA MET A 58 -19.16 2.18 4.79
C MET A 58 -19.42 2.69 6.21
N ALA A 59 -20.59 2.42 6.79
CA ALA A 59 -20.93 2.94 8.12
C ALA A 59 -20.06 2.35 9.24
N PRO A 60 -19.88 1.01 9.37
CA PRO A 60 -18.96 0.45 10.35
C PRO A 60 -17.48 0.80 10.06
N ALA A 61 -17.08 1.02 8.82
CA ALA A 61 -15.75 1.49 8.50
C ALA A 61 -15.50 2.89 9.11
N LYS A 62 -16.40 3.84 8.83
CA LYS A 62 -16.33 5.20 9.38
C LYS A 62 -16.28 5.21 10.91
N TYR A 63 -17.20 4.48 11.55
CA TYR A 63 -17.24 4.37 13.01
C TYR A 63 -15.89 3.94 13.60
N ASN A 64 -15.25 2.92 13.01
CA ASN A 64 -13.97 2.44 13.51
C ASN A 64 -12.83 3.45 13.29
N PHE A 65 -12.82 4.20 12.19
CA PHE A 65 -11.83 5.26 11.96
C PHE A 65 -12.04 6.44 12.91
N GLU A 66 -13.27 6.83 13.19
CA GLU A 66 -13.58 7.85 14.20
C GLU A 66 -13.09 7.43 15.58
N LYS A 67 -13.33 6.16 15.98
CA LYS A 67 -12.82 5.61 17.24
C LYS A 67 -11.29 5.54 17.29
N ALA A 68 -10.63 5.25 16.16
CA ALA A 68 -9.17 5.31 16.10
C ALA A 68 -8.63 6.73 16.35
N ILE A 69 -9.29 7.74 15.78
CA ILE A 69 -8.93 9.16 15.97
C ILE A 69 -9.20 9.61 17.43
N GLU A 70 -10.31 9.16 18.03
CA GLU A 70 -10.61 9.45 19.45
C GLU A 70 -9.53 8.86 20.38
N LEU A 71 -9.10 7.63 20.13
CA LEU A 71 -8.08 6.95 20.93
C LEU A 71 -6.70 7.55 20.77
N ALA A 72 -6.35 7.98 19.54
CA ALA A 72 -5.04 8.52 19.21
C ALA A 72 -5.18 9.76 18.31
N PRO A 73 -5.52 10.94 18.87
CA PRO A 73 -5.80 12.17 18.10
C PRO A 73 -4.64 12.70 17.25
N ASN A 74 -3.41 12.29 17.54
CA ASN A 74 -2.21 12.67 16.78
C ASN A 74 -1.67 11.54 15.89
N ASN A 75 -2.42 10.45 15.69
CA ASN A 75 -2.00 9.33 14.86
C ASN A 75 -2.28 9.63 13.38
N ALA A 76 -1.24 9.79 12.58
CA ALA A 76 -1.36 10.06 11.14
C ALA A 76 -2.12 8.93 10.39
N ASP A 77 -1.90 7.66 10.76
CA ASP A 77 -2.53 6.52 10.09
C ASP A 77 -4.06 6.52 10.27
N ALA A 78 -4.57 6.98 11.43
CA ALA A 78 -6.01 7.08 11.67
C ALA A 78 -6.66 8.13 10.73
N TYR A 79 -6.00 9.26 10.53
CA TYR A 79 -6.48 10.28 9.59
C TYR A 79 -6.27 9.86 8.13
N LEU A 80 -5.18 9.16 7.79
CA LEU A 80 -4.99 8.58 6.45
C LEU A 80 -6.11 7.59 6.11
N ALA A 81 -6.49 6.72 7.06
CA ALA A 81 -7.60 5.80 6.90
C ALA A 81 -8.93 6.53 6.69
N MET A 82 -9.18 7.62 7.44
CA MET A 82 -10.36 8.45 7.27
C MET A 82 -10.35 9.19 5.92
N ALA A 83 -9.21 9.74 5.48
CA ALA A 83 -9.08 10.36 4.17
C ALA A 83 -9.35 9.34 3.05
N TYR A 84 -8.86 8.12 3.20
CA TYR A 84 -9.14 7.02 2.27
C TYR A 84 -10.63 6.65 2.24
N TYR A 85 -11.29 6.61 3.40
CA TYR A 85 -12.74 6.44 3.48
C TYR A 85 -13.49 7.53 2.70
N TYR A 86 -13.18 8.81 2.93
CA TYR A 86 -13.83 9.90 2.21
C TYR A 86 -13.64 9.81 0.70
N GLN A 87 -12.48 9.37 0.24
CA GLN A 87 -12.25 9.10 -1.18
C GLN A 87 -13.15 7.97 -1.71
N GLY A 88 -13.31 6.91 -0.92
CA GLY A 88 -14.16 5.76 -1.26
C GLY A 88 -15.65 6.10 -1.40
N VAL A 89 -16.14 7.04 -0.60
CA VAL A 89 -17.54 7.53 -0.66
C VAL A 89 -17.70 8.74 -1.59
N GLY A 90 -16.65 9.20 -2.25
CA GLY A 90 -16.70 10.33 -3.19
C GLY A 90 -16.75 11.72 -2.53
N ASP A 91 -16.59 11.81 -1.21
CA ASP A 91 -16.53 13.09 -0.48
C ASP A 91 -15.13 13.72 -0.59
N LYS A 92 -14.90 14.34 -1.74
CA LYS A 92 -13.61 14.99 -2.04
C LYS A 92 -13.28 16.12 -1.09
N ALA A 93 -14.29 16.89 -0.63
CA ALA A 93 -14.07 18.03 0.24
C ALA A 93 -13.58 17.59 1.62
N SER A 94 -14.20 16.56 2.21
CA SER A 94 -13.74 16.00 3.48
C SER A 94 -12.38 15.31 3.37
N ALA A 95 -12.10 14.63 2.25
CA ALA A 95 -10.78 14.06 1.98
C ALA A 95 -9.70 15.15 1.94
N GLN A 96 -9.94 16.22 1.15
CA GLN A 96 -9.02 17.36 1.05
C GLN A 96 -8.72 17.98 2.41
N LYS A 97 -9.77 18.33 3.18
CA LYS A 97 -9.64 18.91 4.52
C LYS A 97 -8.84 18.00 5.47
N THR A 98 -9.03 16.69 5.35
CA THR A 98 -8.31 15.71 6.18
C THR A 98 -6.82 15.69 5.83
N TYR A 99 -6.46 15.75 4.53
CA TYR A 99 -5.06 15.83 4.10
C TYR A 99 -4.41 17.17 4.50
N GLU A 100 -5.10 18.29 4.39
CA GLU A 100 -4.61 19.60 4.84
C GLU A 100 -4.31 19.61 6.34
N LYS A 101 -5.20 19.00 7.13
CA LYS A 101 -4.96 18.80 8.56
C LYS A 101 -3.74 17.90 8.81
N LEU A 102 -3.59 16.81 8.06
CA LEU A 102 -2.42 15.93 8.15
C LEU A 102 -1.13 16.68 7.84
N LEU A 103 -1.11 17.50 6.78
CA LEU A 103 0.07 18.28 6.42
C LEU A 103 0.45 19.29 7.51
N SER A 104 -0.51 19.91 8.19
CA SER A 104 -0.22 20.87 9.25
C SER A 104 0.46 20.24 10.47
N GLY A 105 0.12 18.99 10.80
CA GLY A 105 0.70 18.25 11.95
C GLY A 105 1.80 17.25 11.59
N HIS A 106 1.81 16.75 10.35
CA HIS A 106 2.66 15.66 9.89
C HIS A 106 3.26 15.94 8.49
N GLY A 107 3.58 17.20 8.19
CA GLY A 107 4.01 17.64 6.86
C GLY A 107 5.31 17.03 6.32
N ASN A 108 6.08 16.36 7.16
CA ASN A 108 7.28 15.60 6.77
C ASN A 108 7.08 14.09 6.84
N ASN A 109 5.88 13.62 7.15
CA ASN A 109 5.59 12.19 7.11
C ASN A 109 5.48 11.73 5.64
N PRO A 110 6.36 10.85 5.16
CA PRO A 110 6.39 10.47 3.75
C PRO A 110 5.16 9.70 3.30
N ASP A 111 4.51 8.92 4.19
CA ASP A 111 3.26 8.24 3.86
C ASP A 111 2.11 9.25 3.69
N VAL A 112 2.06 10.32 4.50
CA VAL A 112 1.09 11.42 4.32
C VAL A 112 1.30 12.10 2.99
N LEU A 113 2.54 12.48 2.67
CA LEU A 113 2.91 13.14 1.43
C LEU A 113 2.56 12.29 0.20
N ASN A 114 2.94 11.01 0.20
CA ASN A 114 2.65 10.09 -0.89
C ASN A 114 1.14 9.88 -1.10
N ASN A 115 0.38 9.67 -0.03
CA ASN A 115 -1.07 9.47 -0.13
C ASN A 115 -1.81 10.74 -0.56
N TYR A 116 -1.37 11.90 -0.09
CA TYR A 116 -1.93 13.18 -0.54
C TYR A 116 -1.60 13.44 -2.02
N GLY A 117 -0.37 13.17 -2.46
CA GLY A 117 0.02 13.23 -3.86
C GLY A 117 -0.87 12.34 -4.73
N ALA A 118 -1.17 11.11 -4.32
CA ALA A 118 -2.07 10.23 -5.04
C ALA A 118 -3.52 10.76 -5.08
N PHE A 119 -4.01 11.40 -4.02
CA PHE A 119 -5.30 12.06 -4.00
C PHE A 119 -5.36 13.25 -4.97
N LEU A 120 -4.36 14.12 -4.95
CA LEU A 120 -4.23 15.27 -5.84
C LEU A 120 -4.19 14.84 -7.31
N CYS A 121 -3.43 13.79 -7.62
CA CYS A 121 -3.33 13.21 -8.95
C CYS A 121 -4.71 12.75 -9.47
N ARG A 122 -5.46 12.00 -8.68
CA ARG A 122 -6.83 11.58 -9.03
C ARG A 122 -7.78 12.75 -9.28
N ASN A 123 -7.54 13.88 -8.62
CA ASN A 123 -8.30 15.11 -8.84
C ASN A 123 -7.69 16.02 -9.93
N ARG A 124 -6.71 15.52 -10.69
CA ARG A 124 -6.02 16.22 -11.79
C ARG A 124 -5.15 17.42 -11.37
N ASN A 125 -4.85 17.55 -10.09
CA ASN A 125 -3.90 18.54 -9.56
C ASN A 125 -2.47 18.01 -9.71
N TYR A 126 -2.06 17.77 -10.96
CA TYR A 126 -0.84 17.02 -11.29
C TYR A 126 0.45 17.68 -10.80
N SER A 127 0.52 19.01 -10.83
CA SER A 127 1.72 19.75 -10.40
C SER A 127 1.95 19.62 -8.90
N GLU A 128 0.90 19.80 -8.13
CA GLU A 128 0.95 19.70 -6.67
C GLU A 128 1.16 18.23 -6.23
N ALA A 129 0.54 17.27 -6.96
CA ALA A 129 0.78 15.85 -6.74
C ALA A 129 2.26 15.48 -6.88
N ASP A 130 2.91 15.95 -7.95
CA ASP A 130 4.32 15.76 -8.21
C ASP A 130 5.19 16.34 -7.08
N GLU A 131 4.89 17.53 -6.62
CA GLU A 131 5.58 18.15 -5.47
C GLU A 131 5.48 17.26 -4.23
N MET A 132 4.28 16.73 -3.91
CA MET A 132 4.09 15.88 -2.75
C MET A 132 4.88 14.57 -2.86
N PHE A 133 4.90 13.92 -4.03
CA PHE A 133 5.71 12.73 -4.24
C PHE A 133 7.20 13.02 -4.08
N MET A 134 7.70 14.11 -4.65
CA MET A 134 9.12 14.47 -4.52
C MET A 134 9.50 14.86 -3.09
N ARG A 135 8.60 15.47 -2.34
CA ARG A 135 8.80 15.71 -0.92
C ARG A 135 8.83 14.40 -0.11
N ALA A 136 8.04 13.40 -0.49
CA ALA A 136 8.04 12.10 0.18
C ALA A 136 9.38 11.37 0.01
N VAL A 137 9.90 11.29 -1.22
CA VAL A 137 11.11 10.52 -1.53
C VAL A 137 12.39 11.08 -0.91
N VAL A 138 12.42 12.35 -0.55
CA VAL A 138 13.60 12.96 0.10
C VAL A 138 13.56 12.86 1.63
N GLN A 139 12.49 12.28 2.22
CA GLN A 139 12.42 12.15 3.66
C GLN A 139 13.42 11.10 4.19
N PRO A 140 14.13 11.39 5.29
CA PRO A 140 15.06 10.43 5.89
C PRO A 140 14.37 9.10 6.25
N HIS A 141 15.06 8.00 6.00
CA HIS A 141 14.59 6.64 6.35
C HIS A 141 13.27 6.19 5.67
N TYR A 142 12.85 6.86 4.62
CA TYR A 142 11.67 6.43 3.87
C TYR A 142 11.98 5.18 3.04
N LEU A 143 11.30 4.07 3.35
CA LEU A 143 11.56 2.76 2.75
C LEU A 143 10.69 2.48 1.51
N LYS A 144 9.69 3.33 1.22
CA LYS A 144 8.74 3.12 0.11
C LYS A 144 8.94 4.15 -1.02
N MET A 145 10.21 4.53 -1.26
CA MET A 145 10.53 5.46 -2.37
C MET A 145 10.09 4.93 -3.71
N ASP A 146 10.20 3.60 -3.91
CA ASP A 146 9.72 2.91 -5.10
C ASP A 146 8.22 3.09 -5.35
N ASP A 147 7.38 3.03 -4.29
CA ASP A 147 5.94 3.28 -4.40
C ASP A 147 5.65 4.74 -4.77
N SER A 148 6.38 5.69 -4.18
CA SER A 148 6.19 7.11 -4.50
C SER A 148 6.62 7.45 -5.92
N TYR A 149 7.72 6.90 -6.41
CA TYR A 149 8.12 7.06 -7.80
C TYR A 149 7.15 6.38 -8.77
N GLU A 150 6.62 5.19 -8.44
CA GLU A 150 5.58 4.54 -9.24
C GLU A 150 4.34 5.43 -9.34
N ASN A 151 3.84 5.95 -8.19
CA ASN A 151 2.70 6.85 -8.15
C ASN A 151 2.95 8.14 -8.94
N ALA A 152 4.15 8.72 -8.82
CA ALA A 152 4.56 9.89 -9.60
C ALA A 152 4.58 9.60 -11.11
N GLY A 153 5.06 8.41 -11.50
CA GLY A 153 5.06 7.95 -12.89
C GLY A 153 3.65 7.81 -13.46
N VAL A 154 2.75 7.15 -12.72
CA VAL A 154 1.32 7.05 -13.09
C VAL A 154 0.71 8.44 -13.24
N CYS A 155 0.99 9.34 -12.32
CA CYS A 155 0.48 10.70 -12.34
C CYS A 155 1.01 11.52 -13.53
N ALA A 156 2.29 11.38 -13.83
CA ALA A 156 2.91 12.02 -14.98
C ALA A 156 2.31 11.53 -16.31
N LEU A 157 2.00 10.22 -16.44
CA LEU A 157 1.28 9.69 -17.61
C LEU A 157 -0.11 10.30 -17.75
N GLN A 158 -0.87 10.40 -16.67
CA GLN A 158 -2.20 11.03 -16.69
C GLN A 158 -2.13 12.52 -17.05
N ALA A 159 -1.03 13.18 -16.72
CA ALA A 159 -0.75 14.57 -17.10
C ALA A 159 -0.21 14.71 -18.55
N GLY A 160 -0.03 13.60 -19.28
CA GLY A 160 0.57 13.59 -20.62
C GLY A 160 2.09 13.77 -20.67
N LYS A 161 2.77 13.75 -19.53
CA LYS A 161 4.23 13.96 -19.39
C LYS A 161 4.96 12.63 -19.47
N LYS A 162 5.02 12.05 -20.69
CA LYS A 162 5.53 10.68 -20.91
C LYS A 162 7.00 10.52 -20.52
N GLU A 163 7.85 11.47 -20.86
CA GLU A 163 9.30 11.43 -20.57
C GLU A 163 9.54 11.41 -19.04
N LYS A 164 8.78 12.21 -18.30
CA LYS A 164 8.86 12.27 -16.85
C LYS A 164 8.35 10.98 -16.20
N ALA A 165 7.30 10.39 -16.75
CA ALA A 165 6.78 9.10 -16.30
C ALA A 165 7.83 7.99 -16.49
N LEU A 166 8.51 7.97 -17.64
CA LEU A 166 9.58 7.01 -17.92
C LEU A 166 10.73 7.13 -16.91
N GLU A 167 11.15 8.37 -16.58
CA GLU A 167 12.16 8.63 -15.57
C GLU A 167 11.73 8.09 -14.20
N TYR A 168 10.52 8.38 -13.76
CA TYR A 168 9.99 7.92 -12.48
C TYR A 168 9.88 6.39 -12.40
N TYR A 169 9.42 5.72 -13.44
CA TYR A 169 9.35 4.25 -13.46
C TYR A 169 10.74 3.61 -13.41
N ARG A 170 11.74 4.20 -14.07
CA ARG A 170 13.13 3.74 -13.96
C ARG A 170 13.69 3.92 -12.54
N LEU A 171 13.38 5.04 -11.87
CA LEU A 171 13.73 5.26 -10.47
C LEU A 171 13.04 4.25 -9.56
N ALA A 172 11.73 4.01 -9.73
CA ALA A 172 11.00 3.00 -8.97
C ALA A 172 11.62 1.61 -9.08
N LEU A 173 12.00 1.18 -10.29
CA LEU A 173 12.72 -0.08 -10.53
C LEU A 173 14.14 -0.09 -9.97
N GLY A 174 14.81 1.06 -9.91
CA GLY A 174 16.12 1.20 -9.28
C GLY A 174 16.07 0.94 -7.78
N TYR A 175 15.02 1.42 -7.10
CA TYR A 175 14.79 1.15 -5.68
C TYR A 175 14.22 -0.24 -5.41
N ASN A 176 13.33 -0.73 -6.28
CA ASN A 176 12.72 -2.05 -6.13
C ASN A 176 12.65 -2.80 -7.47
N PRO A 177 13.68 -3.61 -7.80
CA PRO A 177 13.70 -4.40 -9.03
C PRO A 177 12.65 -5.52 -9.11
N HIS A 178 11.88 -5.75 -8.04
CA HIS A 178 10.80 -6.74 -7.99
C HIS A 178 9.45 -6.20 -8.48
N LYS A 179 9.34 -4.92 -8.79
CA LYS A 179 8.14 -4.32 -9.41
C LYS A 179 8.01 -4.74 -10.89
N VAL A 180 7.87 -6.06 -11.12
CA VAL A 180 7.89 -6.63 -12.47
C VAL A 180 6.80 -6.08 -13.40
N ARG A 181 5.69 -5.59 -12.83
CA ARG A 181 4.63 -4.97 -13.62
C ARG A 181 5.12 -3.71 -14.34
N LEU A 182 5.98 -2.90 -13.72
CA LEU A 182 6.52 -1.70 -14.34
C LEU A 182 7.35 -2.01 -15.58
N LEU A 183 7.93 -3.21 -15.70
CA LEU A 183 8.63 -3.63 -16.90
C LEU A 183 7.67 -3.75 -18.11
N LEU A 184 6.43 -4.18 -17.86
CA LEU A 184 5.39 -4.23 -18.90
C LEU A 184 4.91 -2.83 -19.27
N ASP A 185 4.74 -1.96 -18.28
CA ASP A 185 4.35 -0.55 -18.52
C ASP A 185 5.43 0.18 -19.32
N LEU A 186 6.71 -0.05 -19.02
CA LEU A 186 7.84 0.48 -19.78
C LEU A 186 7.91 -0.08 -21.21
N ALA A 187 7.65 -1.38 -21.39
CA ALA A 187 7.58 -2.00 -22.72
C ALA A 187 6.45 -1.38 -23.57
N GLU A 188 5.28 -1.17 -22.95
CA GLU A 188 4.16 -0.53 -23.63
C GLU A 188 4.45 0.93 -23.99
N MET A 189 5.08 1.68 -23.09
CA MET A 189 5.52 3.05 -23.37
C MET A 189 6.52 3.11 -24.53
N ALA A 190 7.48 2.19 -24.57
CA ALA A 190 8.46 2.10 -25.64
C ALA A 190 7.79 1.78 -26.98
N LEU A 191 6.82 0.85 -27.01
CA LEU A 191 6.03 0.56 -28.23
C LEU A 191 5.25 1.80 -28.70
N ASN A 192 4.61 2.50 -27.77
CA ASN A 192 3.85 3.71 -28.11
C ASN A 192 4.75 4.88 -28.58
N ALA A 193 6.03 4.83 -28.24
CA ALA A 193 7.06 5.73 -28.74
C ALA A 193 7.74 5.23 -30.05
N ASN A 194 7.20 4.16 -30.66
CA ASN A 194 7.74 3.51 -31.85
C ASN A 194 9.19 3.02 -31.68
N ASN A 195 9.51 2.53 -30.46
CA ASN A 195 10.81 1.95 -30.12
C ASN A 195 10.67 0.47 -29.71
N PRO A 196 10.42 -0.44 -30.68
CA PRO A 196 10.21 -1.86 -30.38
C PRO A 196 11.47 -2.56 -29.84
N THR A 197 12.66 -2.04 -30.11
CA THR A 197 13.93 -2.58 -29.58
C THR A 197 14.01 -2.39 -28.06
N GLU A 198 13.65 -1.22 -27.57
CA GLU A 198 13.58 -0.96 -26.13
C GLU A 198 12.45 -1.77 -25.46
N ALA A 199 11.29 -1.87 -26.11
CA ALA A 199 10.18 -2.70 -25.63
C ALA A 199 10.62 -4.16 -25.44
N GLU A 200 11.35 -4.72 -26.41
CA GLU A 200 11.90 -6.08 -26.31
C GLU A 200 12.87 -6.24 -25.14
N SER A 201 13.73 -5.26 -24.90
CA SER A 201 14.66 -5.28 -23.77
C SER A 201 13.92 -5.37 -22.42
N TRP A 202 12.84 -4.60 -22.26
CA TRP A 202 12.00 -4.65 -21.07
C TRP A 202 11.27 -5.99 -20.93
N LEU A 203 10.71 -6.51 -22.02
CA LEU A 203 10.05 -7.82 -22.03
C LEU A 203 11.03 -8.96 -21.71
N ASN A 204 12.26 -8.90 -22.22
CA ASN A 204 13.28 -9.88 -21.88
C ASN A 204 13.69 -9.81 -20.41
N THR A 205 13.72 -8.62 -19.83
CA THR A 205 13.95 -8.45 -18.39
C THR A 205 12.78 -8.99 -17.56
N TYR A 206 11.54 -8.79 -18.02
CA TYR A 206 10.34 -9.34 -17.41
C TYR A 206 10.38 -10.87 -17.37
N ARG A 207 10.64 -11.54 -18.50
CA ARG A 207 10.67 -13.01 -18.61
C ARG A 207 11.70 -13.68 -17.70
N LYS A 208 12.78 -12.98 -17.35
CA LYS A 208 13.77 -13.47 -16.38
C LYS A 208 13.27 -13.44 -14.94
N LYS A 209 12.19 -12.72 -14.66
CA LYS A 209 11.72 -12.44 -13.29
C LYS A 209 10.30 -12.95 -13.01
N ALA A 210 9.49 -13.17 -14.03
CA ALA A 210 8.09 -13.55 -13.90
C ALA A 210 7.64 -14.47 -15.03
N ASN A 211 6.59 -15.23 -14.75
CA ASN A 211 5.91 -16.05 -15.75
C ASN A 211 5.11 -15.18 -16.73
N ASP A 212 4.79 -15.76 -17.89
CA ASP A 212 3.97 -15.09 -18.87
C ASP A 212 2.57 -14.77 -18.34
N THR A 213 2.07 -13.62 -18.74
CA THR A 213 0.72 -13.13 -18.49
C THR A 213 0.06 -12.76 -19.82
N PRO A 214 -1.26 -12.61 -19.88
CA PRO A 214 -1.91 -12.12 -21.09
C PRO A 214 -1.30 -10.82 -21.63
N GLN A 215 -0.92 -9.90 -20.74
CA GLN A 215 -0.32 -8.63 -21.12
C GLN A 215 1.12 -8.81 -21.64
N SER A 216 1.96 -9.64 -21.00
CA SER A 216 3.34 -9.84 -21.46
C SER A 216 3.39 -10.49 -22.85
N LEU A 217 2.55 -11.51 -23.09
CA LEU A 217 2.44 -12.14 -24.40
C LEU A 217 1.87 -11.21 -25.47
N TRP A 218 0.86 -10.41 -25.11
CA TRP A 218 0.30 -9.42 -26.01
C TRP A 218 1.32 -8.35 -26.44
N LEU A 219 2.08 -7.82 -25.48
CA LEU A 219 3.15 -6.89 -25.76
C LEU A 219 4.26 -7.54 -26.61
N SER A 220 4.53 -8.85 -26.39
CA SER A 220 5.50 -9.58 -27.21
C SER A 220 5.03 -9.77 -28.64
N VAL A 221 3.73 -10.05 -28.87
CA VAL A 221 3.12 -10.08 -30.20
C VAL A 221 3.33 -8.75 -30.91
N ARG A 222 2.94 -7.65 -30.28
CA ARG A 222 3.05 -6.30 -30.85
C ARG A 222 4.48 -5.89 -31.12
N THR A 223 5.41 -6.24 -30.21
CA THR A 223 6.83 -5.93 -30.36
C THR A 223 7.43 -6.69 -31.56
N ALA A 224 7.13 -8.00 -31.67
CA ALA A 224 7.62 -8.81 -32.79
C ALA A 224 7.07 -8.33 -34.13
N GLN A 225 5.81 -7.93 -34.19
CA GLN A 225 5.20 -7.32 -35.40
C GLN A 225 5.87 -5.99 -35.77
N ALA A 226 6.05 -5.10 -34.81
CA ALA A 226 6.71 -3.82 -35.05
C ALA A 226 8.15 -3.96 -35.56
N GLN A 227 8.79 -5.12 -35.27
CA GLN A 227 10.13 -5.48 -35.76
C GLN A 227 10.12 -6.29 -37.05
N GLY A 228 8.96 -6.59 -37.62
CA GLY A 228 8.83 -7.44 -38.82
C GLY A 228 9.06 -8.94 -38.57
N ARG A 229 9.17 -9.37 -37.32
CA ARG A 229 9.37 -10.78 -36.92
C ARG A 229 8.03 -11.53 -36.82
N ILE A 230 7.43 -11.75 -37.99
CA ILE A 230 6.06 -12.30 -38.08
C ILE A 230 5.96 -13.70 -37.47
N ALA A 231 6.97 -14.56 -37.66
CA ALA A 231 6.99 -15.91 -37.09
C ALA A 231 6.95 -15.88 -35.56
N ASP A 232 7.75 -15.01 -34.94
CA ASP A 232 7.76 -14.86 -33.47
C ASP A 232 6.42 -14.30 -32.95
N SER A 233 5.84 -13.34 -33.67
CA SER A 233 4.51 -12.80 -33.34
C SER A 233 3.45 -13.91 -33.33
N HIS A 234 3.48 -14.83 -34.30
CA HIS A 234 2.56 -15.97 -34.31
C HIS A 234 2.80 -16.94 -33.17
N ILE A 235 4.06 -17.21 -32.80
CA ILE A 235 4.38 -18.06 -31.65
C ILE A 235 3.81 -17.45 -30.36
N PHE A 236 4.06 -16.17 -30.10
CA PHE A 236 3.52 -15.49 -28.91
C PHE A 236 2.00 -15.46 -28.92
N GLY A 237 1.38 -15.20 -30.06
CA GLY A 237 -0.06 -15.17 -30.21
C GLY A 237 -0.73 -16.52 -29.98
N GLN A 238 -0.15 -17.59 -30.51
CA GLN A 238 -0.63 -18.96 -30.26
C GLN A 238 -0.51 -19.33 -28.78
N THR A 239 0.63 -19.01 -28.16
CA THR A 239 0.85 -19.20 -26.71
C THR A 239 -0.20 -18.44 -25.89
N LEU A 240 -0.50 -17.19 -26.27
CA LEU A 240 -1.50 -16.37 -25.61
C LEU A 240 -2.90 -17.01 -25.68
N VAL A 241 -3.32 -17.47 -26.84
CA VAL A 241 -4.64 -18.13 -27.04
C VAL A 241 -4.70 -19.48 -26.30
N GLN A 242 -3.61 -20.23 -26.30
CA GLN A 242 -3.54 -21.55 -25.66
C GLN A 242 -3.57 -21.45 -24.13
N GLN A 243 -2.77 -20.54 -23.56
CA GLN A 243 -2.64 -20.41 -22.11
C GLN A 243 -3.74 -19.54 -21.48
N PHE A 244 -4.22 -18.54 -22.21
CA PHE A 244 -5.17 -17.53 -21.70
C PHE A 244 -6.36 -17.31 -22.66
N PRO A 245 -7.12 -18.35 -23.03
CA PRO A 245 -8.14 -18.27 -24.09
C PRO A 245 -9.28 -17.28 -23.79
N SER A 246 -9.59 -17.05 -22.52
CA SER A 246 -10.65 -16.13 -22.08
C SER A 246 -10.22 -14.68 -21.95
N SER A 247 -8.91 -14.39 -22.07
CA SER A 247 -8.38 -13.03 -21.92
C SER A 247 -8.83 -12.12 -23.06
N ILE A 248 -8.93 -10.82 -22.75
CA ILE A 248 -9.23 -9.82 -23.78
C ILE A 248 -8.11 -9.74 -24.83
N GLN A 249 -6.85 -9.97 -24.41
CA GLN A 249 -5.70 -9.97 -25.28
C GLN A 249 -5.74 -11.12 -26.30
N ALA A 250 -6.15 -12.33 -25.88
CA ALA A 250 -6.32 -13.47 -26.78
C ALA A 250 -7.42 -13.19 -27.82
N LYS A 251 -8.54 -12.60 -27.40
CA LYS A 251 -9.62 -12.20 -28.32
C LYS A 251 -9.15 -11.15 -29.33
N ARG A 252 -8.38 -10.14 -28.87
CA ARG A 252 -7.79 -9.13 -29.78
C ARG A 252 -6.85 -9.76 -30.79
N TYR A 253 -6.01 -10.70 -30.36
CA TYR A 253 -5.11 -11.42 -31.26
C TYR A 253 -5.89 -12.20 -32.32
N GLN A 254 -6.93 -12.95 -31.94
CA GLN A 254 -7.77 -13.73 -32.86
C GLN A 254 -8.50 -12.83 -33.88
N ASN A 255 -8.84 -11.63 -33.49
CA ASN A 255 -9.50 -10.64 -34.36
C ASN A 255 -8.53 -9.82 -35.21
N ASN A 256 -7.21 -10.07 -35.12
CA ASN A 256 -6.14 -9.25 -35.73
C ASN A 256 -6.19 -7.76 -35.30
N ASP A 257 -6.62 -7.47 -34.06
CA ASP A 257 -6.72 -6.14 -33.50
C ASP A 257 -5.44 -5.80 -32.73
N TYR A 258 -4.37 -5.46 -33.49
CA TYR A 258 -3.02 -5.26 -32.98
C TYR A 258 -2.71 -3.80 -32.62
#